data_f6fe0e6805da66ae5eb57ade66458d11
#
_entry.id   f6fe0e6805da66ae5eb57ade66458d11
#
_cell.length_a   1.000
_cell.length_b   1.000
_cell.length_c   1.000
_cell.angle_alpha   90.00
_cell.angle_beta   90.00
_cell.angle_gamma   90.00
#
_symmetry.space_group_name_H-M   'P 1'
#
loop_
_entity.id
_entity.type
_entity.pdbx_description
1 polymer ?
#
loop_
_entity_poly.entity_id
_entity_poly.type
_entity_poly.pdbx_seq_one_letter_code
_entity_poly.pdbx_strand_id
1 'polypeptide(L)'
;MQRFDVIILGGGLVGLTLGIALTRHGVTCAVVDPANADAAIAPGFDGRVSAIASATWNMLSAIGVGAKMEGKGCPIERIWVSDGLKPGALDFVTPEGDGAMGIMFENRELRIALRDAAKEADGLTLFQPDRAVTVNRDADGVTMTLSSGAELSGALLVAAEGRNSPTRDAAGMRVARWSYEHVGMVTAIEHEVPHANTAYEIFYPGGPFALLPMQPGNRSAIVWTVPAKHAPAMLALSDRAWLAEAQKRMGG
;
A
#
# COMPACT_ATOMS: atom_id res chain seq x y z
N MET A 1 -9.10 3.42 32.52
CA MET A 1 -8.20 2.59 31.68
C MET A 1 -9.06 1.59 30.89
N GLN A 2 -8.95 1.58 29.56
CA GLN A 2 -9.66 0.62 28.70
C GLN A 2 -8.72 -0.57 28.42
N ARG A 3 -9.27 -1.79 28.46
CA ARG A 3 -8.48 -3.03 28.31
C ARG A 3 -8.79 -3.70 26.97
N PHE A 4 -7.74 -4.14 26.29
CA PHE A 4 -7.76 -4.88 25.02
C PHE A 4 -6.84 -6.08 25.12
N ASP A 5 -7.01 -7.06 24.25
CA ASP A 5 -6.04 -8.15 24.11
C ASP A 5 -4.80 -7.67 23.35
N VAL A 6 -5.00 -6.88 22.28
CA VAL A 6 -3.92 -6.38 21.44
C VAL A 6 -4.07 -4.86 21.21
N ILE A 7 -2.97 -4.13 21.38
CA ILE A 7 -2.86 -2.73 21.00
C ILE A 7 -1.97 -2.63 19.76
N ILE A 8 -2.45 -1.97 18.71
CA ILE A 8 -1.74 -1.82 17.43
C ILE A 8 -1.42 -0.34 17.25
N LEU A 9 -0.14 0.02 17.19
CA LEU A 9 0.31 1.35 16.83
C LEU A 9 0.50 1.44 15.33
N GLY A 10 -0.29 2.33 14.68
CA GLY A 10 -0.35 2.52 13.25
C GLY A 10 -1.65 2.01 12.63
N GLY A 11 -2.51 2.94 12.19
CA GLY A 11 -3.79 2.70 11.51
C GLY A 11 -3.69 2.76 9.98
N GLY A 12 -2.51 2.40 9.43
CA GLY A 12 -2.31 2.25 7.99
C GLY A 12 -2.86 0.93 7.45
N LEU A 13 -2.53 0.61 6.18
CA LEU A 13 -3.00 -0.62 5.52
C LEU A 13 -2.70 -1.88 6.35
N VAL A 14 -1.51 -1.96 6.94
CA VAL A 14 -1.07 -3.14 7.70
C VAL A 14 -1.80 -3.24 9.05
N GLY A 15 -1.82 -2.16 9.83
CA GLY A 15 -2.41 -2.19 11.16
C GLY A 15 -3.93 -2.40 11.16
N LEU A 16 -4.65 -1.76 10.23
CA LEU A 16 -6.09 -1.99 10.08
C LEU A 16 -6.38 -3.43 9.63
N THR A 17 -5.63 -3.95 8.66
CA THR A 17 -5.79 -5.35 8.21
C THR A 17 -5.59 -6.32 9.39
N LEU A 18 -4.54 -6.12 10.19
CA LEU A 18 -4.28 -6.95 11.36
C LEU A 18 -5.40 -6.86 12.39
N GLY A 19 -5.84 -5.64 12.74
CA GLY A 19 -6.91 -5.43 13.70
C GLY A 19 -8.22 -6.12 13.29
N ILE A 20 -8.62 -5.94 12.03
CA ILE A 20 -9.82 -6.60 11.47
C ILE A 20 -9.66 -8.13 11.51
N ALA A 21 -8.49 -8.65 11.13
CA ALA A 21 -8.25 -10.10 11.13
C ALA A 21 -8.33 -10.69 12.54
N LEU A 22 -7.75 -10.04 13.54
CA LEU A 22 -7.75 -10.50 14.93
C LEU A 22 -9.18 -10.49 15.51
N THR A 23 -9.96 -9.45 15.26
CA THR A 23 -11.33 -9.36 15.80
C THR A 23 -12.26 -10.42 15.21
N ARG A 24 -12.02 -10.89 13.98
CA ARG A 24 -12.73 -12.05 13.40
C ARG A 24 -12.55 -13.34 14.22
N HIS A 25 -11.52 -13.40 15.05
CA HIS A 25 -11.23 -14.53 15.93
C HIS A 25 -11.53 -14.21 17.41
N GLY A 26 -12.32 -13.16 17.70
CA GLY A 26 -12.74 -12.81 19.04
C GLY A 26 -11.67 -12.10 19.88
N VAL A 27 -10.57 -11.65 19.26
CA VAL A 27 -9.51 -10.88 19.94
C VAL A 27 -9.88 -9.41 19.93
N THR A 28 -9.94 -8.77 21.10
CA THR A 28 -10.23 -7.34 21.20
C THR A 28 -9.00 -6.50 20.85
N CYS A 29 -9.16 -5.48 20.00
CA CYS A 29 -8.06 -4.69 19.50
C CYS A 29 -8.30 -3.18 19.66
N ALA A 30 -7.24 -2.45 20.04
CA ALA A 30 -7.15 -0.99 19.89
C ALA A 30 -6.17 -0.65 18.78
N VAL A 31 -6.58 0.18 17.82
CA VAL A 31 -5.68 0.74 16.81
C VAL A 31 -5.49 2.22 17.11
N VAL A 32 -4.23 2.65 17.28
CA VAL A 32 -3.86 4.03 17.57
C VAL A 32 -3.05 4.60 16.39
N ASP A 33 -3.49 5.72 15.83
CA ASP A 33 -2.79 6.37 14.71
C ASP A 33 -2.89 7.90 14.81
N PRO A 34 -1.78 8.64 14.70
CA PRO A 34 -1.78 10.10 14.78
C PRO A 34 -2.33 10.80 13.53
N ALA A 35 -2.41 10.09 12.40
CA ALA A 35 -2.84 10.70 11.16
C ALA A 35 -4.35 10.98 11.15
N ASN A 36 -4.74 12.07 10.51
CA ASN A 36 -6.15 12.32 10.22
C ASN A 36 -6.62 11.35 9.13
N ALA A 37 -7.56 10.48 9.50
CA ALA A 37 -8.09 9.46 8.59
C ALA A 37 -8.78 10.06 7.36
N ASP A 38 -9.48 11.20 7.50
CA ASP A 38 -10.17 11.84 6.38
C ASP A 38 -9.18 12.44 5.38
N ALA A 39 -8.07 13.00 5.85
CA ALA A 39 -7.01 13.48 4.98
C ALA A 39 -6.37 12.35 4.15
N ALA A 40 -6.25 11.15 4.73
CA ALA A 40 -5.65 9.99 4.06
C ALA A 40 -6.53 9.40 2.94
N ILE A 41 -7.82 9.75 2.90
CA ILE A 41 -8.80 9.32 1.89
C ILE A 41 -9.39 10.48 1.10
N ALA A 42 -8.82 11.67 1.20
CA ALA A 42 -9.26 12.84 0.46
C ALA A 42 -9.38 12.53 -1.05
N PRO A 43 -10.33 13.16 -1.76
CA PRO A 43 -10.49 12.95 -3.19
C PRO A 43 -9.22 13.26 -3.97
N GLY A 44 -8.99 12.49 -5.01
CA GLY A 44 -7.83 12.63 -5.90
C GLY A 44 -6.93 11.41 -5.90
N PHE A 45 -6.13 11.27 -6.94
CA PHE A 45 -5.13 10.22 -7.05
C PHE A 45 -3.86 10.66 -6.33
N ASP A 46 -3.44 9.91 -5.32
CA ASP A 46 -2.24 10.20 -4.51
C ASP A 46 -0.94 9.67 -5.14
N GLY A 47 -1.00 9.23 -6.39
CA GLY A 47 0.13 8.67 -7.12
C GLY A 47 0.44 7.21 -6.77
N ARG A 48 -0.28 6.59 -5.86
CA ARG A 48 0.06 5.26 -5.36
C ARG A 48 -0.98 4.22 -5.72
N VAL A 49 -0.48 3.11 -6.23
CA VAL A 49 -1.23 1.88 -6.47
C VAL A 49 -0.53 0.71 -5.81
N SER A 50 -1.27 -0.33 -5.51
CA SER A 50 -0.73 -1.59 -4.97
C SER A 50 -1.29 -2.76 -5.74
N ALA A 51 -0.39 -3.64 -6.18
CA ALA A 51 -0.75 -4.95 -6.68
C ALA A 51 -1.01 -5.88 -5.50
N ILE A 52 -2.24 -6.30 -5.34
CA ILE A 52 -2.66 -7.26 -4.33
C ILE A 52 -2.60 -8.64 -4.95
N ALA A 53 -1.61 -9.43 -4.57
CA ALA A 53 -1.47 -10.81 -5.05
C ALA A 53 -2.69 -11.66 -4.67
N SER A 54 -3.00 -12.68 -5.46
CA SER A 54 -4.18 -13.54 -5.28
C SER A 54 -4.31 -14.10 -3.86
N ALA A 55 -3.22 -14.54 -3.24
CA ALA A 55 -3.23 -15.04 -1.86
C ALA A 55 -3.62 -13.94 -0.85
N THR A 56 -3.13 -12.71 -1.03
CA THR A 56 -3.50 -11.56 -0.19
C THR A 56 -4.95 -11.15 -0.42
N TRP A 57 -5.42 -11.20 -1.68
CA TRP A 57 -6.81 -10.96 -2.01
C TRP A 57 -7.75 -11.94 -1.32
N ASN A 58 -7.40 -13.22 -1.34
CA ASN A 58 -8.16 -14.27 -0.64
C ASN A 58 -8.23 -14.01 0.88
N MET A 59 -7.12 -13.59 1.48
CA MET A 59 -7.08 -13.21 2.89
C MET A 59 -7.96 -11.98 3.17
N LEU A 60 -7.86 -10.92 2.39
CA LEU A 60 -8.71 -9.72 2.53
C LEU A 60 -10.19 -10.04 2.35
N SER A 61 -10.52 -10.96 1.45
CA SER A 61 -11.90 -11.44 1.24
C SER A 61 -12.41 -12.23 2.44
N ALA A 62 -11.59 -13.11 2.99
CA ALA A 62 -11.93 -13.92 4.17
C ALA A 62 -12.21 -13.06 5.42
N ILE A 63 -11.50 -11.94 5.59
CA ILE A 63 -11.75 -10.99 6.69
C ILE A 63 -12.83 -9.95 6.37
N GLY A 64 -13.50 -10.04 5.22
CA GLY A 64 -14.64 -9.20 4.84
C GLY A 64 -14.29 -7.86 4.18
N VAL A 65 -13.00 -7.57 3.97
CA VAL A 65 -12.54 -6.34 3.29
C VAL A 65 -12.78 -6.44 1.79
N GLY A 66 -12.63 -7.64 1.19
CA GLY A 66 -12.78 -7.87 -0.23
C GLY A 66 -14.12 -7.40 -0.79
N ALA A 67 -15.23 -7.65 -0.08
CA ALA A 67 -16.57 -7.22 -0.50
C ALA A 67 -16.69 -5.68 -0.66
N LYS A 68 -15.91 -4.90 0.10
CA LYS A 68 -15.90 -3.43 0.00
C LYS A 68 -15.04 -2.91 -1.16
N MET A 69 -14.27 -3.80 -1.78
CA MET A 69 -13.33 -3.50 -2.86
C MET A 69 -13.76 -4.10 -4.21
N GLU A 70 -14.85 -4.85 -4.23
CA GLU A 70 -15.37 -5.50 -5.42
C GLU A 70 -15.64 -4.48 -6.54
N GLY A 71 -15.18 -4.78 -7.76
CA GLY A 71 -15.33 -3.90 -8.93
C GLY A 71 -14.43 -2.65 -8.96
N LYS A 72 -13.64 -2.39 -7.91
CA LYS A 72 -12.79 -1.18 -7.83
C LYS A 72 -11.35 -1.40 -8.30
N GLY A 73 -10.94 -2.64 -8.45
CA GLY A 73 -9.57 -2.98 -8.88
C GLY A 73 -9.50 -3.40 -10.34
N CYS A 74 -8.30 -3.39 -10.89
CA CYS A 74 -8.00 -3.89 -12.21
C CYS A 74 -7.25 -5.23 -12.09
N PRO A 75 -7.77 -6.34 -12.65
CA PRO A 75 -7.07 -7.62 -12.61
C PRO A 75 -5.76 -7.56 -13.38
N ILE A 76 -4.75 -8.30 -12.91
CA ILE A 76 -3.48 -8.53 -13.59
C ILE A 76 -3.51 -9.95 -14.15
N GLU A 77 -3.78 -10.07 -15.44
CA GLU A 77 -3.89 -11.36 -16.12
C GLU A 77 -2.62 -11.73 -16.87
N ARG A 78 -1.77 -10.72 -17.14
CA ARG A 78 -0.50 -10.90 -17.83
C ARG A 78 0.56 -9.99 -17.23
N ILE A 79 1.79 -10.50 -17.09
CA ILE A 79 2.95 -9.71 -16.73
C ILE A 79 4.00 -9.89 -17.83
N TRP A 80 4.36 -8.79 -18.49
CA TRP A 80 5.34 -8.75 -19.56
C TRP A 80 6.63 -8.10 -19.06
N VAL A 81 7.74 -8.84 -19.06
CA VAL A 81 9.03 -8.35 -18.56
C VAL A 81 10.05 -8.36 -19.71
N SER A 82 10.67 -7.21 -19.98
CA SER A 82 11.63 -7.07 -21.10
C SER A 82 12.90 -6.31 -20.74
N ASP A 83 13.98 -6.54 -21.51
CA ASP A 83 15.22 -5.77 -21.47
C ASP A 83 15.15 -4.63 -22.50
N GLY A 84 14.65 -3.48 -22.08
CA GLY A 84 14.33 -2.37 -22.96
C GLY A 84 13.32 -2.78 -24.02
N LEU A 85 13.51 -2.26 -25.23
CA LEU A 85 12.66 -2.57 -26.40
C LEU A 85 13.26 -3.68 -27.28
N LYS A 86 14.23 -4.43 -26.78
CA LYS A 86 14.83 -5.54 -27.51
C LYS A 86 13.84 -6.69 -27.68
N PRO A 87 13.97 -7.46 -28.78
CA PRO A 87 13.20 -8.69 -28.95
C PRO A 87 13.46 -9.69 -27.84
N GLY A 88 12.42 -10.41 -27.43
CA GLY A 88 12.46 -11.37 -26.35
C GLY A 88 11.97 -10.76 -25.03
N ALA A 89 11.08 -11.48 -24.38
CA ALA A 89 10.52 -11.09 -23.10
C ALA A 89 10.20 -12.35 -22.29
N LEU A 90 10.09 -12.17 -20.97
CA LEU A 90 9.43 -13.14 -20.12
C LEU A 90 7.94 -12.79 -20.08
N ASP A 91 7.12 -13.73 -20.45
CA ASP A 91 5.69 -13.58 -20.56
C ASP A 91 5.01 -14.49 -19.53
N PHE A 92 4.44 -13.90 -18.49
CA PHE A 92 3.68 -14.62 -17.49
C PHE A 92 2.20 -14.40 -17.77
N VAL A 93 1.50 -15.48 -18.07
CA VAL A 93 0.05 -15.49 -18.33
C VAL A 93 -0.59 -16.45 -17.34
N THR A 94 -1.72 -16.06 -16.77
CA THR A 94 -2.51 -16.97 -15.93
C THR A 94 -3.07 -18.10 -16.77
N PRO A 95 -2.96 -19.37 -16.33
CA PRO A 95 -3.65 -20.47 -16.98
C PRO A 95 -5.17 -20.21 -17.01
N GLU A 96 -5.81 -20.74 -18.04
CA GLU A 96 -7.27 -20.65 -18.17
C GLU A 96 -7.97 -21.29 -16.95
N GLY A 97 -8.82 -20.52 -16.27
CA GLY A 97 -9.54 -20.95 -15.07
C GLY A 97 -8.89 -20.62 -13.72
N ASP A 98 -7.61 -20.20 -13.69
CA ASP A 98 -6.90 -19.91 -12.42
C ASP A 98 -7.16 -18.48 -11.87
N GLY A 99 -7.89 -17.65 -12.62
CA GLY A 99 -8.14 -16.26 -12.25
C GLY A 99 -6.91 -15.35 -12.42
N ALA A 100 -6.98 -14.12 -11.95
CA ALA A 100 -5.90 -13.17 -12.07
C ALA A 100 -4.74 -13.45 -11.10
N MET A 101 -3.49 -13.16 -11.51
CA MET A 101 -2.29 -13.25 -10.65
C MET A 101 -2.37 -12.30 -9.44
N GLY A 102 -3.11 -11.23 -9.59
CA GLY A 102 -3.38 -10.24 -8.58
C GLY A 102 -4.35 -9.19 -9.09
N ILE A 103 -4.67 -8.23 -8.24
CA ILE A 103 -5.56 -7.12 -8.57
C ILE A 103 -4.86 -5.82 -8.22
N MET A 104 -4.83 -4.88 -9.16
CA MET A 104 -4.27 -3.55 -8.94
C MET A 104 -5.33 -2.62 -8.34
N PHE A 105 -5.02 -2.01 -7.20
CA PHE A 105 -5.89 -1.03 -6.56
C PHE A 105 -5.18 0.30 -6.33
N GLU A 106 -5.92 1.40 -6.42
CA GLU A 106 -5.46 2.66 -5.85
C GLU A 106 -5.38 2.54 -4.33
N ASN A 107 -4.30 3.02 -3.72
CA ASN A 107 -4.13 2.92 -2.26
C ASN A 107 -5.23 3.66 -1.49
N ARG A 108 -5.83 4.67 -2.09
CA ARG A 108 -6.99 5.37 -1.55
C ARG A 108 -8.18 4.42 -1.36
N GLU A 109 -8.50 3.60 -2.35
CA GLU A 109 -9.60 2.63 -2.27
C GLU A 109 -9.34 1.55 -1.21
N LEU A 110 -8.09 1.08 -1.10
CA LEU A 110 -7.67 0.17 -0.03
C LEU A 110 -7.89 0.79 1.36
N ARG A 111 -7.52 2.07 1.55
CA ARG A 111 -7.70 2.78 2.82
C ARG A 111 -9.17 2.96 3.17
N ILE A 112 -10.01 3.32 2.20
CA ILE A 112 -11.47 3.46 2.39
C ILE A 112 -12.06 2.12 2.83
N ALA A 113 -11.80 1.05 2.09
CA ALA A 113 -12.34 -0.28 2.37
C ALA A 113 -11.93 -0.80 3.76
N LEU A 114 -10.65 -0.65 4.11
CA LEU A 114 -10.14 -1.05 5.43
C LEU A 114 -10.73 -0.22 6.56
N ARG A 115 -10.84 1.09 6.38
CA ARG A 115 -11.45 1.98 7.37
C ARG A 115 -12.92 1.63 7.61
N ASP A 116 -13.67 1.38 6.55
CA ASP A 116 -15.08 1.03 6.65
C ASP A 116 -15.25 -0.36 7.28
N ALA A 117 -14.43 -1.33 6.92
CA ALA A 117 -14.41 -2.63 7.57
C ALA A 117 -14.01 -2.55 9.05
N ALA A 118 -13.06 -1.69 9.41
CA ALA A 118 -12.63 -1.49 10.78
C ALA A 118 -13.72 -0.86 11.67
N LYS A 119 -14.54 0.04 11.11
CA LYS A 119 -15.68 0.64 11.83
C LYS A 119 -16.81 -0.36 12.12
N GLU A 120 -16.93 -1.38 11.27
CA GLU A 120 -17.96 -2.42 11.39
C GLU A 120 -17.47 -3.63 12.18
N ALA A 121 -16.17 -3.69 12.51
CA ALA A 121 -15.58 -4.82 13.19
C ALA A 121 -15.85 -4.78 14.70
N ASP A 122 -16.68 -5.70 15.19
CA ASP A 122 -16.93 -5.85 16.62
C ASP A 122 -15.61 -6.18 17.36
N GLY A 123 -15.34 -5.47 18.45
CA GLY A 123 -14.12 -5.65 19.24
C GLY A 123 -12.93 -4.83 18.74
N LEU A 124 -13.06 -4.03 17.67
CA LEU A 124 -12.04 -3.09 17.21
C LEU A 124 -12.39 -1.66 17.62
N THR A 125 -11.50 -1.01 18.37
CA THR A 125 -11.62 0.41 18.72
C THR A 125 -10.55 1.23 18.03
N LEU A 126 -10.94 2.29 17.32
CA LEU A 126 -10.03 3.20 16.64
C LEU A 126 -9.80 4.46 17.48
N PHE A 127 -8.55 4.73 17.81
CA PHE A 127 -8.07 5.97 18.43
C PHE A 127 -7.33 6.76 17.35
N GLN A 128 -8.10 7.53 16.57
CA GLN A 128 -7.58 8.28 15.43
C GLN A 128 -8.41 9.56 15.19
N PRO A 129 -7.78 10.75 15.14
CA PRO A 129 -6.34 10.97 15.28
C PRO A 129 -5.90 10.96 16.75
N ASP A 130 -5.00 10.07 17.15
CA ASP A 130 -4.40 10.06 18.48
C ASP A 130 -3.02 9.38 18.46
N ARG A 131 -2.19 9.61 19.47
CA ARG A 131 -0.85 9.05 19.56
C ARG A 131 -0.53 8.60 20.98
N ALA A 132 0.28 7.55 21.12
CA ALA A 132 0.84 7.16 22.38
C ALA A 132 1.86 8.22 22.86
N VAL A 133 1.69 8.71 24.09
CA VAL A 133 2.60 9.65 24.76
C VAL A 133 3.52 8.89 25.69
N THR A 134 2.97 7.97 26.48
CA THR A 134 3.75 7.06 27.34
C THR A 134 3.41 5.62 26.97
N VAL A 135 4.42 4.76 26.99
CA VAL A 135 4.25 3.31 26.76
C VAL A 135 5.13 2.57 27.76
N ASN A 136 4.51 1.84 28.67
CA ASN A 136 5.17 0.96 29.61
C ASN A 136 4.91 -0.49 29.20
N ARG A 137 5.96 -1.30 29.23
CA ARG A 137 5.92 -2.74 28.86
C ARG A 137 6.63 -3.53 29.93
N ASP A 138 5.99 -4.57 30.41
CA ASP A 138 6.55 -5.51 31.40
C ASP A 138 6.07 -6.95 31.10
N ALA A 139 6.24 -7.83 32.08
CA ALA A 139 5.83 -9.23 31.95
C ALA A 139 4.30 -9.41 31.94
N ASP A 140 3.55 -8.45 32.44
CA ASP A 140 2.08 -8.50 32.55
C ASP A 140 1.38 -7.90 31.31
N GLY A 141 2.14 -7.23 30.44
CA GLY A 141 1.62 -6.67 29.20
C GLY A 141 2.11 -5.25 28.89
N VAL A 142 1.20 -4.43 28.38
CA VAL A 142 1.47 -3.05 28.01
C VAL A 142 0.42 -2.11 28.56
N THR A 143 0.87 -0.96 29.06
CA THR A 143 0.01 0.18 29.40
C THR A 143 0.47 1.43 28.66
N MET A 144 -0.45 2.26 28.24
CA MET A 144 -0.12 3.51 27.56
C MET A 144 -1.12 4.63 27.87
N THR A 145 -0.62 5.86 27.78
CA THR A 145 -1.46 7.06 27.79
C THR A 145 -1.41 7.70 26.41
N LEU A 146 -2.56 8.04 25.87
CA LEU A 146 -2.70 8.72 24.59
C LEU A 146 -2.68 10.25 24.77
N SER A 147 -2.46 10.99 23.68
CA SER A 147 -2.45 12.47 23.70
C SER A 147 -3.82 13.06 24.06
N SER A 148 -4.90 12.35 23.83
CA SER A 148 -6.25 12.69 24.30
C SER A 148 -6.46 12.54 25.82
N GLY A 149 -5.50 11.93 26.54
CA GLY A 149 -5.62 11.54 27.93
C GLY A 149 -6.26 10.16 28.15
N ALA A 150 -6.62 9.44 27.09
CA ALA A 150 -7.13 8.07 27.23
C ALA A 150 -6.01 7.14 27.72
N GLU A 151 -6.37 6.24 28.64
CA GLU A 151 -5.46 5.21 29.15
C GLU A 151 -5.87 3.83 28.62
N LEU A 152 -4.94 3.14 28.01
CA LEU A 152 -5.13 1.79 27.44
C LEU A 152 -4.23 0.77 28.14
N SER A 153 -4.73 -0.47 28.21
CA SER A 153 -3.90 -1.63 28.59
C SER A 153 -4.16 -2.80 27.65
N GLY A 154 -3.15 -3.62 27.42
CA GLY A 154 -3.24 -4.80 26.57
C GLY A 154 -2.23 -5.88 26.92
N ALA A 155 -2.49 -7.11 26.49
CA ALA A 155 -1.54 -8.20 26.66
C ALA A 155 -0.37 -8.11 25.68
N LEU A 156 -0.61 -7.57 24.47
CA LEU A 156 0.37 -7.47 23.41
C LEU A 156 0.35 -6.08 22.75
N LEU A 157 1.54 -5.55 22.45
CA LEU A 157 1.72 -4.36 21.62
C LEU A 157 2.30 -4.75 20.27
N VAL A 158 1.64 -4.32 19.19
CA VAL A 158 2.11 -4.49 17.83
C VAL A 158 2.48 -3.14 17.22
N ALA A 159 3.72 -3.01 16.75
CA ALA A 159 4.20 -1.82 16.06
C ALA A 159 3.97 -1.95 14.55
N ALA A 160 2.93 -1.30 14.03
CA ALA A 160 2.58 -1.23 12.62
C ALA A 160 2.78 0.20 12.04
N GLU A 161 3.69 0.98 12.63
CA GLU A 161 3.95 2.40 12.36
C GLU A 161 4.76 2.65 11.05
N GLY A 162 5.05 1.60 10.30
CA GLY A 162 5.80 1.67 9.05
C GLY A 162 7.32 1.75 9.25
N ARG A 163 8.02 2.17 8.20
CA ARG A 163 9.49 2.11 8.13
C ARG A 163 10.21 2.95 9.19
N ASN A 164 9.59 3.98 9.70
CA ASN A 164 10.18 4.89 10.70
C ASN A 164 9.58 4.67 12.10
N SER A 165 9.25 3.42 12.45
CA SER A 165 8.60 3.06 13.70
C SER A 165 9.40 3.51 14.93
N PRO A 166 8.87 4.44 15.75
CA PRO A 166 9.48 4.82 17.01
C PRO A 166 9.49 3.67 18.02
N THR A 167 8.46 2.83 18.01
CA THR A 167 8.34 1.66 18.90
C THR A 167 9.44 0.65 18.65
N ARG A 168 9.76 0.38 17.38
CA ARG A 168 10.90 -0.49 17.01
C ARG A 168 12.21 0.10 17.53
N ASP A 169 12.42 1.40 17.33
CA ASP A 169 13.66 2.07 17.74
C ASP A 169 13.77 2.11 19.27
N ALA A 170 12.67 2.36 20.00
CA ALA A 170 12.61 2.29 21.45
C ALA A 170 12.82 0.86 22.01
N ALA A 171 12.53 -0.19 21.23
CA ALA A 171 12.82 -1.58 21.59
C ALA A 171 14.29 -1.97 21.33
N GLY A 172 15.14 -1.05 20.84
CA GLY A 172 16.54 -1.33 20.54
C GLY A 172 16.76 -2.25 19.34
N MET A 173 15.73 -2.48 18.51
CA MET A 173 15.84 -3.33 17.32
C MET A 173 16.65 -2.61 16.24
N ARG A 174 17.79 -3.22 15.88
CA ARG A 174 18.66 -2.66 14.84
C ARG A 174 18.11 -3.00 13.45
N VAL A 175 18.19 -2.03 12.54
CA VAL A 175 17.88 -2.20 11.11
C VAL A 175 19.10 -1.83 10.28
N ALA A 176 19.37 -2.60 9.21
CA ALA A 176 20.30 -2.19 8.19
C ALA A 176 19.63 -1.12 7.31
N ARG A 177 20.33 -0.03 7.05
CA ARG A 177 19.83 1.07 6.21
C ARG A 177 20.85 1.39 5.13
N TRP A 178 20.39 1.41 3.90
CA TRP A 178 21.14 1.91 2.76
C TRP A 178 20.20 2.65 1.84
N SER A 179 20.72 3.47 0.96
CA SER A 179 19.96 4.13 -0.10
C SER A 179 20.52 3.76 -1.46
N TYR A 180 19.62 3.67 -2.42
CA TYR A 180 20.03 3.59 -3.83
C TYR A 180 20.09 5.00 -4.39
N GLU A 181 21.03 5.25 -5.29
CA GLU A 181 21.15 6.54 -5.99
C GLU A 181 20.15 6.65 -7.14
N HIS A 182 18.89 6.31 -6.84
CA HIS A 182 17.77 6.31 -7.78
C HIS A 182 16.54 6.92 -7.14
N VAL A 183 15.69 7.51 -7.98
CA VAL A 183 14.38 8.07 -7.60
C VAL A 183 13.31 7.38 -8.43
N GLY A 184 12.28 6.84 -7.79
CA GLY A 184 11.07 6.35 -8.44
C GLY A 184 10.05 7.50 -8.58
N MET A 185 9.72 7.86 -9.81
CA MET A 185 8.63 8.78 -10.13
C MET A 185 7.37 7.97 -10.34
N VAL A 186 6.25 8.42 -9.74
CA VAL A 186 4.96 7.72 -9.82
C VAL A 186 3.90 8.68 -10.33
N THR A 187 3.15 8.25 -11.33
CA THR A 187 2.01 8.99 -11.88
C THR A 187 1.02 8.05 -12.53
N ALA A 188 -0.10 8.56 -13.03
CA ALA A 188 -1.01 7.81 -13.89
C ALA A 188 -1.16 8.52 -15.22
N ILE A 189 -1.35 7.75 -16.27
CA ILE A 189 -1.62 8.24 -17.63
C ILE A 189 -2.88 7.58 -18.19
N GLU A 190 -3.52 8.28 -19.12
CA GLU A 190 -4.49 7.69 -20.03
C GLU A 190 -3.81 7.42 -21.37
N HIS A 191 -4.25 6.39 -22.07
CA HIS A 191 -3.71 5.98 -23.36
C HIS A 191 -4.82 5.50 -24.30
N GLU A 192 -4.57 5.57 -25.61
CA GLU A 192 -5.57 5.24 -26.63
C GLU A 192 -5.81 3.74 -26.75
N VAL A 193 -4.75 2.93 -26.60
CA VAL A 193 -4.82 1.48 -26.74
C VAL A 193 -5.09 0.85 -25.36
N PRO A 194 -6.14 0.02 -25.19
CA PRO A 194 -6.41 -0.64 -23.91
C PRO A 194 -5.23 -1.51 -23.45
N HIS A 195 -4.95 -1.49 -22.14
CA HIS A 195 -3.86 -2.28 -21.53
C HIS A 195 -4.15 -3.79 -21.49
N ALA A 196 -5.37 -4.24 -21.75
CA ALA A 196 -5.77 -5.65 -21.75
C ALA A 196 -5.30 -6.40 -20.49
N ASN A 197 -5.45 -5.78 -19.29
CA ASN A 197 -5.06 -6.32 -17.99
C ASN A 197 -3.60 -6.78 -17.88
N THR A 198 -2.73 -6.16 -18.69
CA THR A 198 -1.30 -6.47 -18.74
C THR A 198 -0.49 -5.47 -17.92
N ALA A 199 0.34 -5.98 -17.01
CA ALA A 199 1.40 -5.21 -16.36
C ALA A 199 2.69 -5.34 -17.17
N TYR A 200 3.35 -4.22 -17.44
CA TYR A 200 4.65 -4.19 -18.12
C TYR A 200 5.75 -3.78 -17.15
N GLU A 201 6.85 -4.53 -17.17
CA GLU A 201 8.08 -4.20 -16.45
C GLU A 201 9.24 -4.19 -17.45
N ILE A 202 9.74 -3.01 -17.77
CA ILE A 202 10.76 -2.80 -18.79
C ILE A 202 12.04 -2.34 -18.10
N PHE A 203 13.08 -3.16 -18.16
CA PHE A 203 14.37 -2.85 -17.54
C PHE A 203 15.26 -2.06 -18.50
N TYR A 204 15.57 -0.82 -18.13
CA TYR A 204 16.54 0.02 -18.83
C TYR A 204 17.83 0.16 -18.01
N PRO A 205 18.97 0.47 -18.62
CA PRO A 205 20.23 0.70 -17.88
C PRO A 205 20.13 1.80 -16.81
N GLY A 206 19.24 2.77 -17.02
CA GLY A 206 18.99 3.87 -16.07
C GLY A 206 17.98 3.58 -14.98
N GLY A 207 17.38 2.40 -14.98
CA GLY A 207 16.35 1.97 -14.04
C GLY A 207 15.10 1.43 -14.72
N PRO A 208 14.27 0.67 -14.00
CA PRO A 208 13.04 0.09 -14.53
C PRO A 208 11.98 1.15 -14.83
N PHE A 209 11.12 0.78 -15.79
CA PHE A 209 9.93 1.50 -16.19
C PHE A 209 8.75 0.53 -16.20
N ALA A 210 7.82 0.72 -15.28
CA ALA A 210 6.64 -0.12 -15.16
C ALA A 210 5.37 0.61 -15.61
N LEU A 211 4.50 -0.13 -16.31
CA LEU A 211 3.12 0.25 -16.62
C LEU A 211 2.20 -0.74 -15.92
N LEU A 212 1.38 -0.24 -15.02
CA LEU A 212 0.51 -1.06 -14.18
C LEU A 212 -0.95 -0.78 -14.54
N PRO A 213 -1.74 -1.81 -14.90
CA PRO A 213 -3.11 -1.62 -15.39
C PRO A 213 -4.01 -1.06 -14.29
N MET A 214 -4.83 -0.07 -14.63
CA MET A 214 -5.81 0.57 -13.75
C MET A 214 -7.19 0.62 -14.41
N GLN A 215 -8.23 0.79 -13.62
CA GLN A 215 -9.55 1.14 -14.13
C GLN A 215 -9.61 2.62 -14.51
N PRO A 216 -10.28 2.97 -15.63
CA PRO A 216 -10.79 2.08 -16.71
C PRO A 216 -9.65 1.50 -17.55
N GLY A 217 -9.97 0.57 -18.47
CA GLY A 217 -9.02 -0.24 -19.24
C GLY A 217 -8.00 0.51 -20.13
N ASN A 218 -8.10 1.82 -20.24
CA ASN A 218 -7.18 2.72 -20.95
C ASN A 218 -6.38 3.64 -20.00
N ARG A 219 -6.26 3.27 -18.72
CA ARG A 219 -5.51 4.02 -17.72
C ARG A 219 -4.44 3.12 -17.10
N SER A 220 -3.23 3.62 -16.96
CA SER A 220 -2.13 2.90 -16.32
C SER A 220 -1.39 3.79 -15.33
N ALA A 221 -0.99 3.21 -14.21
CA ALA A 221 0.01 3.84 -13.35
C ALA A 221 1.40 3.58 -13.91
N ILE A 222 2.26 4.59 -13.83
CA ILE A 222 3.66 4.50 -14.19
C ILE A 222 4.50 4.53 -12.91
N VAL A 223 5.46 3.60 -12.83
CA VAL A 223 6.58 3.68 -11.91
C VAL A 223 7.86 3.77 -12.74
N TRP A 224 8.46 4.94 -12.77
CA TRP A 224 9.65 5.20 -13.57
C TRP A 224 10.84 5.50 -12.67
N THR A 225 11.79 4.60 -12.63
CA THR A 225 13.01 4.78 -11.85
C THR A 225 14.10 5.41 -12.71
N VAL A 226 14.71 6.47 -12.19
CA VAL A 226 15.83 7.18 -12.83
C VAL A 226 16.96 7.40 -11.83
N PRO A 227 18.23 7.54 -12.28
CA PRO A 227 19.30 8.00 -11.42
C PRO A 227 18.94 9.30 -10.71
N ALA A 228 19.25 9.41 -9.40
CA ALA A 228 18.87 10.55 -8.57
C ALA A 228 19.30 11.90 -9.15
N LYS A 229 20.46 11.96 -9.80
CA LYS A 229 20.98 13.17 -10.49
C LYS A 229 20.10 13.65 -11.66
N HIS A 230 19.30 12.78 -12.26
CA HIS A 230 18.41 13.12 -13.38
C HIS A 230 17.00 13.49 -12.92
N ALA A 231 16.59 13.11 -11.71
CA ALA A 231 15.22 13.33 -11.22
C ALA A 231 14.79 14.81 -11.21
N PRO A 232 15.62 15.80 -10.80
CA PRO A 232 15.21 17.19 -10.83
C PRO A 232 14.87 17.69 -12.25
N ALA A 233 15.66 17.29 -13.25
CA ALA A 233 15.42 17.66 -14.65
C ALA A 233 14.13 17.02 -15.18
N MET A 234 13.85 15.77 -14.84
CA MET A 234 12.63 15.06 -15.22
C MET A 234 11.38 15.68 -14.57
N LEU A 235 11.47 16.05 -13.28
CA LEU A 235 10.36 16.69 -12.57
C LEU A 235 10.08 18.12 -13.01
N ALA A 236 11.03 18.78 -13.65
CA ALA A 236 10.87 20.12 -14.23
C ALA A 236 10.28 20.12 -15.66
N LEU A 237 10.11 18.96 -16.27
CA LEU A 237 9.48 18.87 -17.59
C LEU A 237 8.01 19.28 -17.52
N SER A 238 7.51 19.91 -18.60
CA SER A 238 6.08 20.06 -18.80
C SER A 238 5.44 18.67 -19.04
N ASP A 239 4.15 18.51 -18.76
CA ASP A 239 3.41 17.26 -18.97
C ASP A 239 3.61 16.72 -20.39
N ARG A 240 3.55 17.58 -21.41
CA ARG A 240 3.78 17.21 -22.81
C ARG A 240 5.19 16.64 -23.02
N ALA A 241 6.21 17.27 -22.44
CA ALA A 241 7.60 16.84 -22.62
C ALA A 241 7.84 15.54 -21.83
N TRP A 242 7.27 15.42 -20.63
CA TRP A 242 7.35 14.22 -19.82
C TRP A 242 6.69 13.01 -20.51
N LEU A 243 5.47 13.21 -21.07
CA LEU A 243 4.78 12.17 -21.83
C LEU A 243 5.57 11.74 -23.07
N ALA A 244 6.20 12.67 -23.79
CA ALA A 244 7.04 12.33 -24.93
C ALA A 244 8.26 11.48 -24.53
N GLU A 245 8.86 11.72 -23.36
CA GLU A 245 9.94 10.88 -22.83
C GLU A 245 9.42 9.51 -22.36
N ALA A 246 8.24 9.45 -21.75
CA ALA A 246 7.59 8.20 -21.34
C ALA A 246 7.24 7.35 -22.59
N GLN A 247 6.70 7.95 -23.62
CA GLN A 247 6.32 7.28 -24.87
C GLN A 247 7.52 6.58 -25.54
N LYS A 248 8.70 7.20 -25.53
CA LYS A 248 9.93 6.55 -26.01
C LYS A 248 10.27 5.27 -25.25
N ARG A 249 9.86 5.17 -23.99
CA ARG A 249 10.07 3.96 -23.15
C ARG A 249 9.04 2.87 -23.42
N MET A 250 7.93 3.23 -24.02
CA MET A 250 6.85 2.30 -24.38
C MET A 250 7.00 1.74 -25.81
N GLY A 251 7.92 2.26 -26.60
CA GLY A 251 8.21 1.72 -27.93
C GLY A 251 7.59 2.54 -29.08
N GLY A 252 7.15 3.76 -28.86
CA GLY A 252 6.71 4.65 -29.92
C GLY A 252 5.37 5.28 -29.68
#